data_4e3593a0da3946f314521bbcb038313e
#
_entry.id   4e3593a0da3946f314521bbcb038313e
#
_cell.length_a   1.000
_cell.length_b   1.000
_cell.length_c   1.000
_cell.angle_alpha   90.00
_cell.angle_beta   90.00
_cell.angle_gamma   90.00
#
_symmetry.space_group_name_H-M   'P 1'
#
loop_
_entity.id
_entity.type
_entity.pdbx_description
1 polymer ?
#
loop_
_entity_poly.entity_id
_entity_poly.type
_entity_poly.pdbx_seq_one_letter_code
_entity_poly.pdbx_strand_id
1 'polypeptide(L)'
;MISESYIKDLLLSMGYIKKNHIYEKFFPSVDCYIKVDLKNRTIIYPEDRGMTISNRTTCNFSAPENFVVLECVTRLFDKGYRPEHLNLEKEWTLGHESKGGRADICVSDQEGNTLFIVECKTYGREYEKEYKNIVNDGGQLFSYWQQERSCKFLVLYASKYEGKQIKWDTESIDCSDDANIVALSKKDDSIKLFKNAHTVSELYSVWDETYEKRFSGDVIFRDDSSAYQIGVKPLRKADLKDFADNNKIVNKFEEILRHNNVSDKENAFNRLVALFICKLVDEIQKDMEEIVDFQYKVGTDTYESLQDRLQRLHKEGMEKFMKEEIFYVPDDYAENLVRQYTGQERKNMIAHLKYTLRILKFYTNNDFAFKDVHNEQLFLQNGKILVEVVQLFEKFRIIGSENLQMLGDLFEQLLSKGFKQNEGQFFTPVPDSFPDRLRI
;
A
#
# COMPACT_ATOMS: atom_id res chain seq x y z
N MET A 1 19.25 17.98 6.45
CA MET A 1 18.18 18.96 6.11
C MET A 1 18.59 19.69 4.85
N ILE A 2 17.69 19.90 3.91
CA ILE A 2 17.94 20.79 2.79
C ILE A 2 17.91 22.23 3.30
N SER A 3 18.95 22.99 3.03
CA SER A 3 19.06 24.40 3.44
C SER A 3 19.84 25.19 2.39
N GLU A 4 19.73 26.52 2.44
CA GLU A 4 20.44 27.39 1.50
C GLU A 4 21.97 27.20 1.53
N SER A 5 22.55 26.81 2.67
CA SER A 5 23.99 26.54 2.78
C SER A 5 24.46 25.37 1.88
N TYR A 6 23.60 24.41 1.58
CA TYR A 6 23.90 23.27 0.75
C TYR A 6 23.27 23.33 -0.66
N ILE A 7 22.61 24.46 -1.01
CA ILE A 7 21.85 24.56 -2.26
C ILE A 7 22.72 24.28 -3.51
N LYS A 8 23.97 24.71 -3.51
CA LYS A 8 24.88 24.49 -4.64
C LYS A 8 25.18 23.01 -4.82
N ASP A 9 25.47 22.32 -3.76
CA ASP A 9 25.80 20.90 -3.80
C ASP A 9 24.56 20.07 -4.11
N LEU A 10 23.39 20.46 -3.58
CA LEU A 10 22.11 19.88 -3.91
C LEU A 10 21.82 20.00 -5.42
N LEU A 11 21.92 21.20 -5.99
CA LEU A 11 21.68 21.42 -7.40
C LEU A 11 22.62 20.61 -8.30
N LEU A 12 23.91 20.56 -7.97
CA LEU A 12 24.88 19.73 -8.67
C LEU A 12 24.53 18.23 -8.58
N SER A 13 24.11 17.75 -7.41
CA SER A 13 23.73 16.36 -7.23
C SER A 13 22.44 15.99 -7.99
N MET A 14 21.56 16.96 -8.24
CA MET A 14 20.36 16.80 -9.08
C MET A 14 20.67 16.94 -10.59
N GLY A 15 21.94 17.16 -10.98
CA GLY A 15 22.32 17.28 -12.38
C GLY A 15 22.15 18.69 -12.99
N TYR A 16 22.01 19.73 -12.17
CA TYR A 16 22.00 21.12 -12.64
C TYR A 16 23.41 21.55 -13.06
N ILE A 17 23.49 22.28 -14.13
CA ILE A 17 24.74 22.83 -14.66
C ILE A 17 24.83 24.30 -14.30
N LYS A 18 26.00 24.70 -13.77
CA LYS A 18 26.25 26.10 -13.39
C LYS A 18 26.60 26.94 -14.62
N LYS A 19 25.85 28.03 -14.81
CA LYS A 19 26.14 29.11 -15.78
C LYS A 19 26.18 30.46 -15.06
N ASN A 20 27.36 30.94 -14.69
CA ASN A 20 27.56 32.16 -13.88
C ASN A 20 26.91 32.01 -12.48
N HIS A 21 25.85 32.78 -12.17
CA HIS A 21 25.10 32.74 -10.94
C HIS A 21 23.80 31.93 -11.05
N ILE A 22 23.52 31.39 -12.23
CA ILE A 22 22.35 30.57 -12.52
C ILE A 22 22.78 29.09 -12.56
N TYR A 23 21.98 28.23 -11.96
CA TYR A 23 22.02 26.80 -12.13
C TYR A 23 20.81 26.38 -12.96
N GLU A 24 21.02 25.62 -14.03
CA GLU A 24 19.92 25.18 -14.88
C GLU A 24 20.02 23.68 -15.17
N LYS A 25 18.88 23.02 -15.29
CA LYS A 25 18.76 21.64 -15.73
C LYS A 25 17.76 21.55 -16.87
N PHE A 26 18.18 20.89 -17.94
CA PHE A 26 17.31 20.52 -19.07
C PHE A 26 16.73 19.10 -18.82
N PHE A 27 15.45 18.94 -19.05
CA PHE A 27 14.72 17.67 -18.96
C PHE A 27 14.31 17.21 -20.36
N PRO A 28 15.09 16.31 -21.01
CA PRO A 28 14.85 15.94 -22.42
C PRO A 28 13.50 15.28 -22.66
N SER A 29 13.03 14.48 -21.68
CA SER A 29 11.75 13.72 -21.78
C SER A 29 10.52 14.62 -21.84
N VAL A 30 10.61 15.85 -21.33
CA VAL A 30 9.50 16.81 -21.24
C VAL A 30 9.82 18.17 -21.84
N ASP A 31 10.96 18.31 -22.52
CA ASP A 31 11.45 19.49 -23.25
C ASP A 31 11.31 20.80 -22.45
N CYS A 32 11.80 20.82 -21.22
CA CYS A 32 11.73 22.01 -20.36
C CYS A 32 13.01 22.25 -19.57
N TYR A 33 13.11 23.43 -18.95
CA TYR A 33 14.19 23.82 -18.06
C TYR A 33 13.64 24.26 -16.70
N ILE A 34 14.33 23.88 -15.62
CA ILE A 34 14.26 24.61 -14.34
C ILE A 34 15.55 25.41 -14.18
N LYS A 35 15.43 26.66 -13.73
CA LYS A 35 16.57 27.53 -13.45
C LYS A 35 16.52 28.04 -12.02
N VAL A 36 17.67 28.11 -11.38
CA VAL A 36 17.82 28.61 -10.01
C VAL A 36 18.85 29.74 -10.02
N ASP A 37 18.39 30.97 -9.79
CA ASP A 37 19.24 32.16 -9.73
C ASP A 37 19.67 32.41 -8.29
N LEU A 38 20.93 32.12 -8.00
CA LEU A 38 21.49 32.31 -6.65
C LEU A 38 21.70 33.77 -6.28
N LYS A 39 21.85 34.68 -7.27
CA LYS A 39 22.02 36.10 -7.01
C LYS A 39 20.69 36.75 -6.59
N ASN A 40 19.64 36.46 -7.34
CA ASN A 40 18.32 37.00 -7.09
C ASN A 40 17.50 36.12 -6.13
N ARG A 41 18.02 34.97 -5.69
CA ARG A 41 17.38 34.02 -4.79
C ARG A 41 16.02 33.58 -5.31
N THR A 42 15.93 33.23 -6.59
CA THR A 42 14.69 32.83 -7.25
C THR A 42 14.81 31.46 -7.90
N ILE A 43 13.70 30.74 -7.92
CA ILE A 43 13.51 29.49 -8.64
C ILE A 43 12.54 29.78 -9.79
N ILE A 44 12.95 29.45 -11.00
CA ILE A 44 12.21 29.71 -12.24
C ILE A 44 11.77 28.36 -12.81
N TYR A 45 10.49 28.11 -12.71
CA TYR A 45 9.83 26.92 -13.24
C TYR A 45 9.37 27.16 -14.70
N PRO A 46 9.10 26.09 -15.48
CA PRO A 46 8.79 26.19 -16.92
C PRO A 46 7.32 26.59 -17.19
N GLU A 47 6.93 27.80 -16.80
CA GLU A 47 5.60 28.36 -17.10
C GLU A 47 5.40 28.56 -18.61
N ASP A 48 6.49 28.81 -19.37
CA ASP A 48 6.49 28.87 -20.83
C ASP A 48 6.19 27.54 -21.51
N ARG A 49 6.18 26.44 -20.75
CA ARG A 49 5.80 25.09 -21.15
C ARG A 49 4.48 24.64 -20.53
N GLY A 50 3.68 25.57 -20.03
CA GLY A 50 2.33 25.30 -19.53
C GLY A 50 2.23 24.96 -18.05
N MET A 51 3.35 24.94 -17.29
CA MET A 51 3.28 24.77 -15.84
C MET A 51 2.53 25.94 -15.21
N THR A 52 1.62 25.63 -14.31
CA THR A 52 0.84 26.63 -13.59
C THR A 52 1.41 26.88 -12.20
N ILE A 53 1.49 28.16 -11.79
CA ILE A 53 1.91 28.58 -10.45
C ILE A 53 0.84 29.53 -9.91
N SER A 54 0.02 29.03 -9.00
CA SER A 54 -1.08 29.84 -8.44
C SER A 54 -0.59 30.86 -7.41
N ASN A 55 0.49 30.55 -6.70
CA ASN A 55 1.15 31.46 -5.76
C ASN A 55 2.68 31.29 -5.85
N ARG A 56 3.44 32.39 -5.68
CA ARG A 56 4.91 32.35 -5.90
C ARG A 56 5.72 32.15 -4.61
N THR A 57 5.12 31.63 -3.55
CA THR A 57 5.83 31.39 -2.29
C THR A 57 6.95 30.37 -2.42
N THR A 58 6.79 29.37 -3.27
CA THR A 58 7.81 28.34 -3.55
C THR A 58 8.84 28.73 -4.62
N CYS A 59 8.67 29.90 -5.26
CA CYS A 59 9.58 30.38 -6.28
C CYS A 59 10.81 31.15 -5.75
N ASN A 60 11.10 31.08 -4.47
CA ASN A 60 12.17 31.83 -3.82
C ASN A 60 12.83 31.02 -2.69
N PHE A 61 13.81 31.63 -1.99
CA PHE A 61 14.58 31.00 -0.92
C PHE A 61 14.09 31.35 0.49
N SER A 62 12.84 31.79 0.63
CA SER A 62 12.30 32.27 1.91
C SER A 62 12.12 31.17 2.96
N ALA A 63 11.90 29.93 2.52
CA ALA A 63 11.70 28.77 3.37
C ALA A 63 12.52 27.55 2.89
N PRO A 64 13.06 26.73 3.81
CA PRO A 64 13.74 25.48 3.46
C PRO A 64 12.85 24.49 2.70
N GLU A 65 11.55 24.52 2.93
CA GLU A 65 10.54 23.72 2.27
C GLU A 65 10.50 23.95 0.75
N ASN A 66 10.80 25.20 0.30
CA ASN A 66 10.86 25.53 -1.13
C ASN A 66 11.92 24.71 -1.88
N PHE A 67 12.98 24.29 -1.20
CA PHE A 67 14.00 23.42 -1.77
C PHE A 67 13.55 21.96 -1.84
N VAL A 68 12.65 21.53 -0.94
CA VAL A 68 12.00 20.21 -1.01
C VAL A 68 11.04 20.18 -2.19
N VAL A 69 10.25 21.25 -2.39
CA VAL A 69 9.39 21.40 -3.58
C VAL A 69 10.21 21.37 -4.86
N LEU A 70 11.32 22.13 -4.93
CA LEU A 70 12.23 22.12 -6.07
C LEU A 70 12.76 20.71 -6.36
N GLU A 71 13.17 19.98 -5.35
CA GLU A 71 13.71 18.63 -5.50
C GLU A 71 12.60 17.66 -5.97
N CYS A 72 11.40 17.73 -5.37
CA CYS A 72 10.26 16.92 -5.79
C CYS A 72 9.87 17.18 -7.25
N VAL A 73 9.75 18.45 -7.67
CA VAL A 73 9.44 18.83 -9.07
C VAL A 73 10.53 18.36 -10.03
N THR A 74 11.81 18.48 -9.63
CA THR A 74 12.95 17.97 -10.42
C THR A 74 12.79 16.47 -10.66
N ARG A 75 12.45 15.71 -9.62
CA ARG A 75 12.22 14.27 -9.68
C ARG A 75 11.00 13.91 -10.54
N LEU A 76 9.93 14.69 -10.46
CA LEU A 76 8.74 14.49 -11.30
C LEU A 76 9.07 14.68 -12.79
N PHE A 77 9.87 15.70 -13.16
CA PHE A 77 10.29 15.88 -14.54
C PHE A 77 11.29 14.82 -15.01
N ASP A 78 12.22 14.38 -14.15
CA ASP A 78 13.11 13.25 -14.46
C ASP A 78 12.28 11.95 -14.69
N LYS A 79 11.17 11.79 -14.01
CA LYS A 79 10.22 10.68 -14.17
C LYS A 79 9.42 10.77 -15.48
N GLY A 80 9.24 11.97 -16.05
CA GLY A 80 8.53 12.23 -17.30
C GLY A 80 7.14 12.85 -17.14
N TYR A 81 6.79 13.37 -15.96
CA TYR A 81 5.59 14.19 -15.81
C TYR A 81 5.77 15.51 -16.53
N ARG A 82 4.79 15.95 -17.32
CA ARG A 82 4.89 17.10 -18.19
C ARG A 82 4.56 18.41 -17.46
N PRO A 83 5.22 19.54 -17.80
CA PRO A 83 4.99 20.81 -17.13
C PRO A 83 3.53 21.25 -17.11
N GLU A 84 2.81 21.09 -18.23
CA GLU A 84 1.39 21.48 -18.35
C GLU A 84 0.44 20.71 -17.41
N HIS A 85 0.90 19.60 -16.83
CA HIS A 85 0.13 18.81 -15.86
C HIS A 85 0.48 19.14 -14.41
N LEU A 86 1.43 20.04 -14.16
CA LEU A 86 1.83 20.46 -12.80
C LEU A 86 1.26 21.83 -12.47
N ASN A 87 0.63 21.92 -11.28
CA ASN A 87 0.23 23.20 -10.69
C ASN A 87 0.89 23.32 -9.30
N LEU A 88 1.74 24.33 -9.13
CA LEU A 88 2.34 24.66 -7.85
C LEU A 88 1.43 25.60 -7.08
N GLU A 89 1.38 25.40 -5.76
CA GLU A 89 0.63 26.25 -4.84
C GLU A 89 -0.84 26.40 -5.25
N LYS A 90 -1.46 25.31 -5.70
CA LYS A 90 -2.86 25.30 -6.10
C LYS A 90 -3.72 25.74 -4.91
N GLU A 91 -4.48 26.82 -5.12
CA GLU A 91 -5.40 27.37 -4.13
C GLU A 91 -6.84 27.02 -4.51
N TRP A 92 -7.63 26.69 -3.50
CA TRP A 92 -9.07 26.50 -3.65
C TRP A 92 -9.80 27.64 -2.92
N THR A 93 -10.73 28.31 -3.59
CA THR A 93 -11.60 29.33 -2.99
C THR A 93 -12.75 28.65 -2.29
N LEU A 94 -12.69 28.56 -0.97
CA LEU A 94 -13.87 28.31 -0.14
C LEU A 94 -14.65 29.63 -0.04
N GLY A 95 -16.00 29.60 -0.24
CA GLY A 95 -16.85 30.79 -0.27
C GLY A 95 -16.52 31.87 0.76
N HIS A 96 -17.17 32.97 0.72
CA HIS A 96 -16.82 34.33 1.21
C HIS A 96 -16.05 34.54 2.53
N GLU A 97 -15.76 33.52 3.37
CA GLU A 97 -15.14 33.76 4.71
C GLU A 97 -14.01 32.80 5.15
N SER A 98 -13.61 31.78 4.36
CA SER A 98 -12.52 30.91 4.75
C SER A 98 -11.45 30.83 3.66
N LYS A 99 -10.17 31.01 4.03
CA LYS A 99 -9.05 30.73 3.15
C LYS A 99 -9.07 29.23 2.86
N GLY A 100 -9.26 28.86 1.60
CA GLY A 100 -9.08 27.50 1.10
C GLY A 100 -7.66 27.01 1.39
N GLY A 101 -7.47 25.71 1.51
CA GLY A 101 -6.16 25.10 1.60
C GLY A 101 -5.33 25.43 0.35
N ARG A 102 -4.01 25.38 0.49
CA ARG A 102 -3.04 25.54 -0.61
C ARG A 102 -2.12 24.35 -0.62
N ALA A 103 -2.15 23.55 -1.69
CA ALA A 103 -1.29 22.40 -1.85
C ALA A 103 0.00 22.76 -2.58
N ASP A 104 1.12 22.23 -2.13
CA ASP A 104 2.43 22.53 -2.71
C ASP A 104 2.52 22.13 -4.18
N ILE A 105 2.11 20.89 -4.50
CA ILE A 105 2.15 20.37 -5.88
C ILE A 105 0.86 19.58 -6.17
N CYS A 106 0.17 19.94 -7.26
CA CYS A 106 -0.90 19.12 -7.83
C CYS A 106 -0.47 18.62 -9.21
N VAL A 107 -0.68 17.33 -9.47
CA VAL A 107 -0.41 16.72 -10.77
C VAL A 107 -1.68 16.15 -11.36
N SER A 108 -1.98 16.52 -12.61
CA SER A 108 -3.14 16.03 -13.36
C SER A 108 -2.75 15.01 -14.43
N ASP A 109 -3.74 14.26 -14.92
CA ASP A 109 -3.62 13.43 -16.12
C ASP A 109 -3.86 14.24 -17.40
N GLN A 110 -3.83 13.56 -18.54
CA GLN A 110 -4.05 14.17 -19.86
C GLN A 110 -5.49 14.65 -20.07
N GLU A 111 -6.42 14.16 -19.24
CA GLU A 111 -7.84 14.52 -19.26
C GLU A 111 -8.17 15.66 -18.28
N GLY A 112 -7.15 16.12 -17.52
CA GLY A 112 -7.28 17.20 -16.54
C GLY A 112 -7.78 16.75 -15.17
N ASN A 113 -7.93 15.44 -14.92
CA ASN A 113 -8.27 14.94 -13.59
C ASN A 113 -7.02 14.94 -12.70
N THR A 114 -7.18 15.26 -11.43
CA THR A 114 -6.06 15.25 -10.47
C THR A 114 -5.62 13.82 -10.18
N LEU A 115 -4.38 13.48 -10.54
CA LEU A 115 -3.78 12.19 -10.23
C LEU A 115 -3.36 12.12 -8.78
N PHE A 116 -2.61 13.12 -8.32
CA PHE A 116 -2.16 13.18 -6.94
C PHE A 116 -1.87 14.62 -6.50
N ILE A 117 -1.96 14.81 -5.20
CA ILE A 117 -1.60 16.04 -4.52
C ILE A 117 -0.44 15.73 -3.58
N VAL A 118 0.61 16.54 -3.62
CA VAL A 118 1.78 16.40 -2.76
C VAL A 118 1.85 17.57 -1.78
N GLU A 119 1.97 17.22 -0.51
CA GLU A 119 2.36 18.13 0.57
C GLU A 119 3.83 17.88 0.91
N CYS A 120 4.66 18.89 0.73
CA CYS A 120 6.09 18.85 0.97
C CYS A 120 6.41 19.35 2.38
N LYS A 121 7.26 18.64 3.10
CA LYS A 121 7.75 19.05 4.42
C LYS A 121 9.27 18.92 4.51
N THR A 122 9.90 19.73 5.33
CA THR A 122 11.32 19.51 5.63
C THR A 122 11.50 18.18 6.34
N TYR A 123 12.51 17.45 5.94
CA TYR A 123 12.83 16.11 6.47
C TYR A 123 13.05 16.12 8.00
N GLY A 124 12.49 15.15 8.70
CA GLY A 124 12.55 14.98 10.14
C GLY A 124 11.35 15.60 10.84
N ARG A 125 11.56 16.55 11.76
CA ARG A 125 10.54 17.02 12.68
C ARG A 125 9.25 17.50 12.01
N GLU A 126 9.33 18.28 10.94
CA GLU A 126 8.12 18.83 10.29
C GLU A 126 7.36 17.73 9.53
N TYR A 127 8.09 16.80 8.87
CA TYR A 127 7.51 15.61 8.26
C TYR A 127 6.81 14.74 9.31
N GLU A 128 7.48 14.41 10.40
CA GLU A 128 6.92 13.60 11.48
C GLU A 128 5.69 14.25 12.14
N LYS A 129 5.71 15.57 12.27
CA LYS A 129 4.58 16.35 12.79
C LYS A 129 3.37 16.23 11.86
N GLU A 130 3.57 16.47 10.55
CA GLU A 130 2.46 16.38 9.60
C GLU A 130 1.96 14.93 9.44
N TYR A 131 2.86 13.93 9.46
CA TYR A 131 2.47 12.53 9.51
C TYR A 131 1.54 12.23 10.71
N LYS A 132 1.86 12.76 11.89
CA LYS A 132 1.02 12.61 13.07
C LYS A 132 -0.32 13.33 12.93
N ASN A 133 -0.36 14.53 12.33
CA ASN A 133 -1.61 15.25 12.04
C ASN A 133 -2.49 14.41 11.11
N ILE A 134 -1.92 13.86 10.02
CA ILE A 134 -2.66 12.99 9.10
C ILE A 134 -3.26 11.80 9.84
N VAL A 135 -2.49 11.12 10.69
CA VAL A 135 -2.98 9.98 11.49
C VAL A 135 -4.04 10.36 12.49
N ASN A 136 -4.03 11.59 13.03
CA ASN A 136 -4.97 12.03 14.06
C ASN A 136 -6.29 12.58 13.51
N ASP A 137 -6.25 13.33 12.41
CA ASP A 137 -7.42 14.06 11.89
C ASP A 137 -7.43 14.25 10.36
N GLY A 138 -6.48 13.65 9.63
CA GLY A 138 -6.31 13.80 8.19
C GLY A 138 -5.37 14.93 7.76
N GLY A 139 -5.00 15.83 8.69
CA GLY A 139 -4.07 16.93 8.42
C GLY A 139 -4.46 17.81 7.24
N GLN A 140 -3.47 18.39 6.58
CA GLN A 140 -3.68 19.27 5.42
C GLN A 140 -4.19 18.45 4.20
N LEU A 141 -3.72 17.22 4.01
CA LEU A 141 -4.04 16.41 2.84
C LEU A 141 -5.54 16.15 2.67
N PHE A 142 -6.26 15.85 3.75
CA PHE A 142 -7.70 15.60 3.68
C PHE A 142 -8.50 16.88 3.39
N SER A 143 -7.99 18.02 3.80
CA SER A 143 -8.58 19.32 3.45
C SER A 143 -8.48 19.58 1.94
N TYR A 144 -7.37 19.20 1.30
CA TYR A 144 -7.22 19.27 -0.16
C TYR A 144 -8.13 18.27 -0.86
N TRP A 145 -8.21 17.04 -0.34
CA TRP A 145 -9.07 16.01 -0.91
C TRP A 145 -10.56 16.37 -0.88
N GLN A 146 -11.01 17.05 0.15
CA GLN A 146 -12.38 17.57 0.19
C GLN A 146 -12.65 18.53 -0.98
N GLN A 147 -11.67 19.33 -1.38
CA GLN A 147 -11.79 20.30 -2.48
C GLN A 147 -11.58 19.64 -3.86
N GLU A 148 -10.79 18.58 -3.91
CA GLU A 148 -10.37 17.91 -5.17
C GLU A 148 -10.72 16.43 -5.14
N ARG A 149 -12.00 16.13 -5.34
CA ARG A 149 -12.56 14.77 -5.22
C ARG A 149 -12.13 13.80 -6.33
N SER A 150 -11.59 14.31 -7.44
CA SER A 150 -11.02 13.50 -8.52
C SER A 150 -9.64 12.93 -8.20
N CYS A 151 -9.00 13.43 -7.13
CA CYS A 151 -7.67 13.01 -6.70
C CYS A 151 -7.61 11.50 -6.44
N LYS A 152 -6.60 10.82 -7.01
CA LYS A 152 -6.39 9.38 -6.82
C LYS A 152 -5.47 9.08 -5.64
N PHE A 153 -4.48 9.93 -5.37
CA PHE A 153 -3.57 9.77 -4.24
C PHE A 153 -3.25 11.10 -3.56
N LEU A 154 -3.24 11.07 -2.24
CA LEU A 154 -2.65 12.12 -1.40
C LEU A 154 -1.26 11.68 -0.99
N VAL A 155 -0.29 12.57 -1.05
CA VAL A 155 1.13 12.24 -0.83
C VAL A 155 1.75 13.22 0.15
N LEU A 156 2.33 12.69 1.21
CA LEU A 156 3.25 13.42 2.09
C LEU A 156 4.67 13.14 1.65
N TYR A 157 5.45 14.18 1.40
CA TYR A 157 6.80 14.07 0.86
C TYR A 157 7.81 14.90 1.65
N ALA A 158 8.99 14.34 1.89
CA ALA A 158 10.13 15.08 2.41
C ALA A 158 11.43 14.60 1.78
N SER A 159 12.39 15.50 1.63
CA SER A 159 13.73 15.12 1.17
C SER A 159 14.84 15.81 1.97
N LYS A 160 16.01 15.17 1.98
CA LYS A 160 17.23 15.73 2.59
C LYS A 160 18.46 15.46 1.72
N TYR A 161 19.42 16.35 1.83
CA TYR A 161 20.75 16.16 1.26
C TYR A 161 21.71 15.73 2.39
N GLU A 162 22.31 14.55 2.26
CA GLU A 162 23.19 13.96 3.25
C GLU A 162 24.21 13.05 2.58
N GLY A 163 25.49 13.20 2.94
CA GLY A 163 26.55 12.34 2.40
C GLY A 163 26.70 12.40 0.87
N LYS A 164 26.44 13.55 0.25
CA LYS A 164 26.42 13.79 -1.20
C LYS A 164 25.29 13.05 -1.96
N GLN A 165 24.30 12.56 -1.25
CA GLN A 165 23.13 11.89 -1.82
C GLN A 165 21.84 12.56 -1.35
N ILE A 166 20.80 12.46 -2.17
CA ILE A 166 19.46 12.88 -1.82
C ILE A 166 18.73 11.65 -1.29
N LYS A 167 18.21 11.77 -0.07
CA LYS A 167 17.31 10.79 0.53
C LYS A 167 15.94 11.42 0.67
N TRP A 168 14.90 10.64 0.48
CA TRP A 168 13.52 11.10 0.63
C TRP A 168 12.69 10.08 1.42
N ASP A 169 11.66 10.58 2.06
CA ASP A 169 10.58 9.80 2.66
C ASP A 169 9.28 10.22 2.00
N THR A 170 8.43 9.25 1.71
CA THR A 170 7.12 9.50 1.12
C THR A 170 6.11 8.49 1.62
N GLU A 171 4.90 8.97 1.92
CA GLU A 171 3.75 8.16 2.24
C GLU A 171 2.56 8.62 1.41
N SER A 172 1.77 7.68 0.94
CA SER A 172 0.63 7.96 0.07
C SER A 172 -0.66 7.36 0.65
N ILE A 173 -1.78 8.03 0.42
CA ILE A 173 -3.12 7.55 0.75
C ILE A 173 -3.88 7.37 -0.55
N ASP A 174 -4.42 6.17 -0.79
CA ASP A 174 -5.31 5.90 -1.93
C ASP A 174 -6.70 6.50 -1.65
N CYS A 175 -7.16 7.34 -2.55
CA CYS A 175 -8.46 8.04 -2.46
C CYS A 175 -9.61 7.25 -3.08
N SER A 176 -9.36 6.08 -3.63
CA SER A 176 -10.37 5.24 -4.28
C SER A 176 -11.06 4.30 -3.31
N ASP A 177 -12.34 4.02 -3.57
CA ASP A 177 -13.04 2.95 -2.88
C ASP A 177 -12.63 1.58 -3.45
N ASP A 178 -12.14 0.69 -2.59
CA ASP A 178 -11.82 -0.69 -2.96
C ASP A 178 -13.09 -1.44 -3.39
N ALA A 179 -13.03 -2.13 -4.54
CA ALA A 179 -14.18 -2.81 -5.13
C ALA A 179 -14.79 -3.89 -4.19
N ASN A 180 -13.97 -4.56 -3.37
CA ASN A 180 -14.44 -5.56 -2.42
C ASN A 180 -15.15 -4.89 -1.23
N ILE A 181 -14.65 -3.74 -0.76
CA ILE A 181 -15.31 -2.92 0.26
C ILE A 181 -16.65 -2.38 -0.27
N VAL A 182 -16.70 -1.94 -1.54
CA VAL A 182 -17.96 -1.56 -2.20
C VAL A 182 -18.94 -2.72 -2.30
N ALA A 183 -18.47 -3.95 -2.57
CA ALA A 183 -19.32 -5.14 -2.56
C ALA A 183 -19.84 -5.46 -1.16
N LEU A 184 -18.99 -5.34 -0.13
CA LEU A 184 -19.35 -5.54 1.27
C LEU A 184 -20.39 -4.50 1.74
N SER A 185 -20.21 -3.22 1.40
CA SER A 185 -21.12 -2.14 1.80
C SER A 185 -22.55 -2.29 1.27
N LYS A 186 -22.77 -3.06 0.20
CA LYS A 186 -24.12 -3.39 -0.29
C LYS A 186 -24.87 -4.36 0.62
N LYS A 187 -24.19 -5.03 1.53
CA LYS A 187 -24.71 -6.05 2.44
C LYS A 187 -24.61 -5.66 3.91
N ASP A 188 -23.85 -4.62 4.18
CA ASP A 188 -23.59 -4.10 5.52
C ASP A 188 -23.57 -2.57 5.48
N ASP A 189 -24.69 -1.96 5.90
CA ASP A 189 -24.89 -0.51 5.87
C ASP A 189 -23.96 0.23 6.86
N SER A 190 -23.26 -0.46 7.75
CA SER A 190 -22.27 0.15 8.64
C SER A 190 -20.97 0.52 7.92
N ILE A 191 -20.70 -0.07 6.75
CA ILE A 191 -19.50 0.19 5.96
C ILE A 191 -19.62 1.52 5.21
N LYS A 192 -18.81 2.46 5.61
CA LYS A 192 -18.74 3.79 4.99
C LYS A 192 -17.81 3.78 3.79
N LEU A 193 -18.13 4.54 2.74
CA LEU A 193 -17.33 4.66 1.51
C LEU A 193 -16.92 6.12 1.28
N PHE A 194 -15.74 6.32 0.69
CA PHE A 194 -15.24 7.66 0.35
C PHE A 194 -16.19 8.43 -0.57
N LYS A 195 -16.82 7.75 -1.54
CA LYS A 195 -17.78 8.39 -2.46
C LYS A 195 -18.98 9.04 -1.76
N ASN A 196 -19.31 8.61 -0.55
CA ASN A 196 -20.44 9.11 0.24
C ASN A 196 -20.02 10.16 1.28
N ALA A 197 -18.72 10.37 1.47
CA ALA A 197 -18.18 11.34 2.40
C ALA A 197 -18.04 12.72 1.74
N HIS A 198 -18.45 13.79 2.39
CA HIS A 198 -18.48 15.15 1.84
C HIS A 198 -17.62 16.14 2.64
N THR A 199 -17.31 15.82 3.87
CA THR A 199 -16.50 16.67 4.78
C THR A 199 -15.16 16.00 5.09
N VAL A 200 -14.17 16.80 5.54
CA VAL A 200 -12.88 16.29 6.01
C VAL A 200 -13.06 15.22 7.09
N SER A 201 -13.93 15.48 8.05
CA SER A 201 -14.21 14.56 9.15
C SER A 201 -14.82 13.24 8.67
N GLU A 202 -15.73 13.28 7.69
CA GLU A 202 -16.32 12.06 7.10
C GLU A 202 -15.28 11.28 6.29
N LEU A 203 -14.46 11.94 5.49
CA LEU A 203 -13.37 11.33 4.75
C LEU A 203 -12.37 10.64 5.70
N TYR A 204 -12.01 11.34 6.78
CA TYR A 204 -11.14 10.78 7.80
C TYR A 204 -11.78 9.59 8.50
N SER A 205 -13.08 9.67 8.88
CA SER A 205 -13.82 8.57 9.50
C SER A 205 -13.83 7.32 8.59
N VAL A 206 -14.04 7.50 7.28
CA VAL A 206 -13.96 6.38 6.31
C VAL A 206 -12.55 5.80 6.27
N TRP A 207 -11.52 6.63 6.21
CA TRP A 207 -10.14 6.18 6.17
C TRP A 207 -9.73 5.45 7.47
N ASP A 208 -10.20 5.94 8.63
CA ASP A 208 -9.97 5.31 9.93
C ASP A 208 -10.75 4.01 10.10
N GLU A 209 -12.08 4.05 9.94
CA GLU A 209 -12.98 2.96 10.29
C GLU A 209 -13.04 1.86 9.21
N THR A 210 -12.98 2.25 7.92
CA THR A 210 -13.12 1.30 6.81
C THR A 210 -11.78 0.84 6.27
N TYR A 211 -10.81 1.74 6.15
CA TYR A 211 -9.49 1.46 5.57
C TYR A 211 -8.34 1.42 6.61
N GLU A 212 -8.64 1.51 7.91
CA GLU A 212 -7.71 1.35 9.04
C GLU A 212 -6.44 2.21 8.93
N LYS A 213 -6.61 3.44 8.48
CA LYS A 213 -5.49 4.40 8.28
C LYS A 213 -4.38 3.84 7.39
N ARG A 214 -4.74 3.09 6.36
CA ARG A 214 -3.79 2.45 5.47
C ARG A 214 -3.02 3.47 4.64
N PHE A 215 -1.69 3.40 4.70
CA PHE A 215 -0.79 4.05 3.78
C PHE A 215 -0.34 3.08 2.69
N SER A 216 -0.16 3.59 1.48
CA SER A 216 0.25 2.84 0.28
C SER A 216 1.76 2.93 0.00
N GLY A 217 2.51 3.69 0.83
CA GLY A 217 3.94 3.93 0.64
C GLY A 217 4.23 4.79 -0.60
N ASP A 218 5.39 4.59 -1.21
CA ASP A 218 5.77 5.30 -2.44
C ASP A 218 5.04 4.73 -3.65
N VAL A 219 4.07 5.47 -4.18
CA VAL A 219 3.32 5.10 -5.39
C VAL A 219 3.78 5.86 -6.63
N ILE A 220 4.65 6.87 -6.48
CA ILE A 220 5.04 7.82 -7.55
C ILE A 220 6.47 7.58 -8.01
N PHE A 221 7.43 7.53 -7.07
CA PHE A 221 8.86 7.58 -7.36
C PHE A 221 9.55 6.23 -7.44
N ARG A 222 8.81 5.14 -7.31
CA ARG A 222 9.34 3.78 -7.46
C ARG A 222 10.04 3.63 -8.82
N ASP A 223 11.19 2.94 -8.86
CA ASP A 223 11.99 2.77 -10.07
C ASP A 223 11.23 2.02 -11.18
N ASP A 224 10.32 1.13 -10.80
CA ASP A 224 9.55 0.28 -11.70
C ASP A 224 8.22 0.91 -12.18
N SER A 225 7.92 2.18 -11.81
CA SER A 225 6.73 2.91 -12.28
C SER A 225 7.12 3.94 -13.36
N SER A 226 6.27 4.12 -14.37
CA SER A 226 6.40 5.23 -15.35
C SER A 226 5.54 6.41 -14.90
N ALA A 227 5.82 7.60 -15.44
CA ALA A 227 4.93 8.75 -15.24
C ALA A 227 3.49 8.40 -15.64
N TYR A 228 2.52 8.91 -14.89
CA TYR A 228 1.07 8.64 -15.04
C TYR A 228 0.62 7.20 -14.73
N GLN A 229 1.53 6.25 -14.58
CA GLN A 229 1.25 4.88 -14.16
C GLN A 229 1.51 4.73 -12.66
N ILE A 230 0.67 5.40 -11.88
CA ILE A 230 0.75 5.38 -10.42
C ILE A 230 -0.15 4.28 -9.84
N GLY A 231 0.20 3.79 -8.69
CA GLY A 231 -0.58 2.79 -7.95
C GLY A 231 0.30 1.80 -7.19
N VAL A 232 -0.36 0.98 -6.40
CA VAL A 232 0.31 -0.10 -5.67
C VAL A 232 0.64 -1.21 -6.66
N LYS A 233 1.92 -1.51 -6.84
CA LYS A 233 2.35 -2.66 -7.66
C LYS A 233 2.44 -3.91 -6.79
N PRO A 234 2.17 -5.08 -7.39
CA PRO A 234 2.40 -6.35 -6.73
C PRO A 234 3.86 -6.50 -6.28
N LEU A 235 4.06 -7.05 -5.08
CA LEU A 235 5.38 -7.31 -4.52
C LEU A 235 6.07 -8.45 -5.25
N ARG A 236 7.36 -8.29 -5.53
CA ARG A 236 8.26 -9.37 -5.94
C ARG A 236 9.00 -9.91 -4.72
N LYS A 237 9.56 -11.10 -4.83
CA LYS A 237 10.38 -11.67 -3.74
C LYS A 237 11.56 -10.76 -3.37
N ALA A 238 12.16 -10.06 -4.35
CA ALA A 238 13.24 -9.08 -4.09
C ALA A 238 12.79 -7.89 -3.22
N ASP A 239 11.50 -7.55 -3.25
CA ASP A 239 10.94 -6.41 -2.52
C ASP A 239 10.70 -6.74 -1.03
N LEU A 240 10.81 -8.01 -0.62
CA LEU A 240 10.56 -8.45 0.75
C LEU A 240 11.67 -7.97 1.69
N LYS A 241 11.27 -7.50 2.87
CA LYS A 241 12.15 -6.95 3.92
C LYS A 241 12.29 -7.95 5.07
N ASP A 242 13.41 -7.89 5.77
CA ASP A 242 13.58 -8.66 6.99
C ASP A 242 12.70 -8.11 8.12
N PHE A 243 12.33 -8.97 9.09
CA PHE A 243 11.59 -8.53 10.26
C PHE A 243 12.43 -7.54 11.08
N ALA A 244 11.82 -6.41 11.47
CA ALA A 244 12.51 -5.38 12.24
C ALA A 244 12.02 -5.25 13.70
N ASP A 245 10.73 -5.54 13.97
CA ASP A 245 10.12 -5.33 15.29
C ASP A 245 8.90 -6.25 15.51
N ASN A 246 9.12 -7.37 16.18
CA ASN A 246 8.07 -8.33 16.50
C ASN A 246 6.99 -7.77 17.41
N ASN A 247 7.31 -6.90 18.37
CA ASN A 247 6.32 -6.33 19.28
C ASN A 247 5.30 -5.46 18.54
N LYS A 248 5.77 -4.69 17.56
CA LYS A 248 4.90 -3.86 16.73
C LYS A 248 3.94 -4.72 15.89
N ILE A 249 4.44 -5.81 15.32
CA ILE A 249 3.65 -6.74 14.51
C ILE A 249 2.60 -7.45 15.38
N VAL A 250 2.98 -7.98 16.56
CA VAL A 250 2.04 -8.61 17.51
C VAL A 250 0.93 -7.65 17.93
N ASN A 251 1.31 -6.42 18.30
CA ASN A 251 0.32 -5.43 18.73
C ASN A 251 -0.64 -5.08 17.59
N LYS A 252 -0.15 -4.97 16.34
CA LYS A 252 -0.99 -4.69 15.20
C LYS A 252 -1.92 -5.87 14.86
N PHE A 253 -1.44 -7.10 14.95
CA PHE A 253 -2.29 -8.28 14.78
C PHE A 253 -3.41 -8.33 15.83
N GLU A 254 -3.09 -8.10 17.11
CA GLU A 254 -4.10 -8.02 18.19
C GLU A 254 -5.11 -6.87 17.96
N GLU A 255 -4.64 -5.74 17.41
CA GLU A 255 -5.50 -4.62 17.04
C GLU A 255 -6.48 -5.01 15.93
N ILE A 256 -6.02 -5.69 14.88
CA ILE A 256 -6.87 -6.23 13.80
C ILE A 256 -7.95 -7.14 14.38
N LEU A 257 -7.58 -8.10 15.23
CA LEU A 257 -8.55 -9.01 15.84
C LEU A 257 -9.60 -8.26 16.68
N ARG A 258 -9.18 -7.28 17.47
CA ARG A 258 -10.07 -6.48 18.33
C ARG A 258 -11.02 -5.60 17.51
N HIS A 259 -10.52 -4.86 16.52
CA HIS A 259 -11.33 -4.00 15.65
C HIS A 259 -12.40 -4.78 14.90
N ASN A 260 -12.06 -5.99 14.48
CA ASN A 260 -12.99 -6.86 13.78
C ASN A 260 -13.85 -7.75 14.71
N ASN A 261 -13.80 -7.54 16.03
CA ASN A 261 -14.52 -8.34 17.03
C ASN A 261 -14.27 -9.85 16.88
N VAL A 262 -13.01 -10.25 16.64
CA VAL A 262 -12.58 -11.64 16.65
C VAL A 262 -12.27 -12.04 18.09
N SER A 263 -13.12 -12.86 18.69
CA SER A 263 -12.99 -13.28 20.09
C SER A 263 -12.24 -14.60 20.26
N ASP A 264 -12.31 -15.49 19.26
CA ASP A 264 -11.64 -16.78 19.29
C ASP A 264 -10.16 -16.63 18.88
N LYS A 265 -9.32 -16.42 19.89
CA LYS A 265 -7.88 -16.23 19.68
C LYS A 265 -7.17 -17.51 19.26
N GLU A 266 -7.61 -18.68 19.74
CA GLU A 266 -7.02 -19.96 19.36
C GLU A 266 -7.24 -20.23 17.86
N ASN A 267 -8.48 -20.06 17.40
CA ASN A 267 -8.78 -20.14 15.98
C ASN A 267 -7.94 -19.13 15.16
N ALA A 268 -7.87 -17.86 15.62
CA ALA A 268 -7.08 -16.83 14.93
C ALA A 268 -5.60 -17.20 14.82
N PHE A 269 -5.01 -17.80 15.88
CA PHE A 269 -3.65 -18.30 15.86
C PHE A 269 -3.47 -19.44 14.84
N ASN A 270 -4.36 -20.42 14.85
CA ASN A 270 -4.31 -21.54 13.90
C ASN A 270 -4.41 -21.06 12.44
N ARG A 271 -5.25 -20.03 12.16
CA ARG A 271 -5.32 -19.39 10.83
C ARG A 271 -4.03 -18.67 10.47
N LEU A 272 -3.39 -18.00 11.44
CA LEU A 272 -2.09 -17.38 11.22
C LEU A 272 -1.01 -18.42 10.87
N VAL A 273 -0.96 -19.54 11.56
CA VAL A 273 -0.03 -20.65 11.24
C VAL A 273 -0.25 -21.14 9.80
N ALA A 274 -1.50 -21.37 9.38
CA ALA A 274 -1.84 -21.75 8.03
C ALA A 274 -1.36 -20.72 6.98
N LEU A 275 -1.52 -19.42 7.28
CA LEU A 275 -1.02 -18.33 6.43
C LEU A 275 0.51 -18.33 6.32
N PHE A 276 1.23 -18.63 7.40
CA PHE A 276 2.69 -18.73 7.35
C PHE A 276 3.17 -19.94 6.53
N ILE A 277 2.42 -21.06 6.55
CA ILE A 277 2.70 -22.19 5.64
C ILE A 277 2.55 -21.73 4.18
N CYS A 278 1.50 -21.01 3.83
CA CYS A 278 1.32 -20.43 2.50
C CYS A 278 2.50 -19.54 2.10
N LYS A 279 2.89 -18.63 2.99
CA LYS A 279 3.99 -17.70 2.74
C LYS A 279 5.33 -18.41 2.57
N LEU A 280 5.60 -19.42 3.38
CA LEU A 280 6.83 -20.22 3.28
C LEU A 280 6.93 -20.93 1.94
N VAL A 281 5.84 -21.56 1.47
CA VAL A 281 5.80 -22.24 0.17
C VAL A 281 6.06 -21.26 -0.96
N ASP A 282 5.37 -20.12 -0.93
CA ASP A 282 5.49 -19.08 -1.94
C ASP A 282 6.93 -18.56 -2.05
N GLU A 283 7.54 -18.20 -0.92
CA GLU A 283 8.93 -17.74 -0.90
C GLU A 283 9.95 -18.79 -1.36
N ILE A 284 9.71 -20.08 -1.09
CA ILE A 284 10.61 -21.16 -1.56
C ILE A 284 10.51 -21.36 -3.07
N GLN A 285 9.32 -21.22 -3.64
CA GLN A 285 9.06 -21.54 -5.04
C GLN A 285 9.43 -20.42 -6.01
N LYS A 286 9.41 -19.17 -5.55
CA LYS A 286 9.62 -17.99 -6.39
C LYS A 286 11.09 -17.61 -6.51
N ASP A 287 11.47 -17.18 -7.69
CA ASP A 287 12.75 -16.50 -7.92
C ASP A 287 12.66 -15.02 -7.48
N MET A 288 13.82 -14.36 -7.32
CA MET A 288 13.87 -12.99 -6.77
C MET A 288 13.05 -11.97 -7.56
N GLU A 289 12.97 -12.11 -8.88
CA GLU A 289 12.22 -11.19 -9.75
C GLU A 289 10.74 -11.56 -9.93
N GLU A 290 10.32 -12.72 -9.42
CA GLU A 290 8.94 -13.15 -9.54
C GLU A 290 8.04 -12.49 -8.50
N ILE A 291 6.80 -12.23 -8.93
CA ILE A 291 5.73 -11.72 -8.07
C ILE A 291 5.33 -12.81 -7.08
N VAL A 292 5.37 -12.49 -5.78
CA VAL A 292 4.91 -13.40 -4.73
C VAL A 292 3.38 -13.54 -4.77
N ASP A 293 2.89 -14.73 -4.45
CA ASP A 293 1.46 -15.02 -4.43
C ASP A 293 0.83 -14.72 -3.05
N PHE A 294 1.64 -14.73 -1.99
CA PHE A 294 1.23 -14.34 -0.64
C PHE A 294 1.22 -12.81 -0.50
N GLN A 295 0.25 -12.19 -1.11
CA GLN A 295 -0.04 -10.75 -1.01
C GLN A 295 -1.47 -10.46 -1.43
N TYR A 296 -2.00 -9.31 -1.03
CA TYR A 296 -3.24 -8.76 -1.58
C TYR A 296 -2.91 -7.75 -2.68
N LYS A 297 -3.22 -8.10 -3.92
CA LYS A 297 -2.95 -7.26 -5.11
C LYS A 297 -4.05 -6.20 -5.22
N VAL A 298 -3.83 -5.05 -4.61
CA VAL A 298 -4.78 -3.93 -4.60
C VAL A 298 -5.21 -3.57 -6.03
N GLY A 299 -6.52 -3.41 -6.25
CA GLY A 299 -7.11 -3.07 -7.54
C GLY A 299 -7.30 -4.24 -8.52
N THR A 300 -6.73 -5.42 -8.24
CA THR A 300 -6.90 -6.61 -9.10
C THR A 300 -7.52 -7.80 -8.37
N ASP A 301 -7.19 -7.98 -7.09
CA ASP A 301 -7.72 -9.11 -6.32
C ASP A 301 -9.16 -8.91 -5.87
N THR A 302 -9.92 -9.99 -5.94
CA THR A 302 -11.14 -10.18 -5.14
C THR A 302 -10.80 -11.01 -3.91
N TYR A 303 -11.68 -11.02 -2.89
CA TYR A 303 -11.48 -11.90 -1.74
C TYR A 303 -11.48 -13.39 -2.14
N GLU A 304 -12.24 -13.76 -3.19
CA GLU A 304 -12.23 -15.11 -3.74
C GLU A 304 -10.88 -15.44 -4.39
N SER A 305 -10.30 -14.54 -5.21
CA SER A 305 -9.01 -14.79 -5.85
C SER A 305 -7.86 -14.87 -4.86
N LEU A 306 -7.88 -14.05 -3.80
CA LEU A 306 -6.93 -14.15 -2.70
C LEU A 306 -7.06 -15.49 -1.98
N GLN A 307 -8.28 -15.87 -1.56
CA GLN A 307 -8.51 -17.11 -0.82
C GLN A 307 -8.16 -18.34 -1.67
N ASP A 308 -8.47 -18.33 -2.97
CA ASP A 308 -8.08 -19.40 -3.90
C ASP A 308 -6.56 -19.59 -3.94
N ARG A 309 -5.79 -18.51 -4.09
CA ARG A 309 -4.33 -18.57 -4.05
C ARG A 309 -3.80 -19.13 -2.74
N LEU A 310 -4.36 -18.68 -1.61
CA LEU A 310 -3.95 -19.16 -0.29
C LEU A 310 -4.30 -20.64 -0.11
N GLN A 311 -5.48 -21.10 -0.55
CA GLN A 311 -5.85 -22.53 -0.50
C GLN A 311 -4.88 -23.40 -1.32
N ARG A 312 -4.48 -22.95 -2.51
CA ARG A 312 -3.49 -23.63 -3.34
C ARG A 312 -2.13 -23.72 -2.64
N LEU A 313 -1.62 -22.60 -2.13
CA LEU A 313 -0.35 -22.57 -1.40
C LEU A 313 -0.41 -23.43 -0.12
N HIS A 314 -1.54 -23.40 0.60
CA HIS A 314 -1.73 -24.21 1.80
C HIS A 314 -1.68 -25.70 1.48
N LYS A 315 -2.42 -26.14 0.44
CA LYS A 315 -2.35 -27.53 -0.05
C LYS A 315 -0.91 -27.97 -0.34
N GLU A 316 -0.20 -27.17 -1.13
CA GLU A 316 1.19 -27.45 -1.51
C GLU A 316 2.11 -27.51 -0.27
N GLY A 317 1.89 -26.62 0.71
CA GLY A 317 2.64 -26.61 1.96
C GLY A 317 2.36 -27.80 2.85
N MET A 318 1.12 -28.20 3.00
CA MET A 318 0.75 -29.37 3.79
C MET A 318 1.31 -30.65 3.17
N GLU A 319 1.21 -30.81 1.85
CA GLU A 319 1.82 -31.95 1.15
C GLU A 319 3.36 -31.97 1.31
N LYS A 320 4.01 -30.82 1.17
CA LYS A 320 5.48 -30.72 1.18
C LYS A 320 6.08 -30.88 2.57
N PHE A 321 5.51 -30.22 3.58
CA PHE A 321 6.10 -30.13 4.93
C PHE A 321 5.46 -31.10 5.92
N MET A 322 4.14 -31.27 5.87
CA MET A 322 3.40 -32.10 6.84
C MET A 322 3.12 -33.51 6.34
N LYS A 323 3.30 -33.77 5.02
CA LYS A 323 2.93 -35.04 4.38
C LYS A 323 1.43 -35.34 4.46
N GLU A 324 0.62 -34.30 4.56
CA GLU A 324 -0.84 -34.40 4.61
C GLU A 324 -1.42 -33.94 3.26
N GLU A 325 -2.40 -34.67 2.75
CA GLU A 325 -3.13 -34.33 1.53
C GLU A 325 -4.37 -33.51 1.88
N ILE A 326 -4.45 -32.27 1.36
CA ILE A 326 -5.60 -31.40 1.49
C ILE A 326 -6.31 -31.29 0.15
N PHE A 327 -7.64 -31.46 0.17
CA PHE A 327 -8.43 -31.31 -1.04
C PHE A 327 -8.55 -29.85 -1.45
N TYR A 328 -8.19 -29.58 -2.71
CA TYR A 328 -8.32 -28.28 -3.36
C TYR A 328 -9.17 -28.42 -4.64
N VAL A 329 -10.08 -27.49 -4.86
CA VAL A 329 -10.94 -27.46 -6.06
C VAL A 329 -10.27 -26.58 -7.12
N PRO A 330 -9.66 -27.17 -8.18
CA PRO A 330 -9.08 -26.39 -9.26
C PRO A 330 -10.16 -25.79 -10.17
N ASP A 331 -9.80 -24.76 -10.95
CA ASP A 331 -10.74 -23.99 -11.78
C ASP A 331 -11.45 -24.83 -12.84
N ASP A 332 -10.78 -25.88 -13.35
CA ASP A 332 -11.31 -26.78 -14.39
C ASP A 332 -12.05 -28.01 -13.83
N TYR A 333 -12.27 -28.04 -12.50
CA TYR A 333 -12.86 -29.22 -11.83
C TYR A 333 -14.27 -29.52 -12.35
N ALA A 334 -15.09 -28.48 -12.55
CA ALA A 334 -16.45 -28.65 -13.10
C ALA A 334 -16.44 -29.22 -14.51
N GLU A 335 -15.56 -28.73 -15.38
CA GLU A 335 -15.36 -29.22 -16.75
C GLU A 335 -14.93 -30.68 -16.80
N ASN A 336 -14.05 -31.05 -15.87
CA ASN A 336 -13.52 -32.41 -15.75
C ASN A 336 -14.59 -33.41 -15.33
N LEU A 337 -15.49 -33.02 -14.40
CA LEU A 337 -16.59 -33.88 -13.96
C LEU A 337 -17.58 -34.23 -15.08
N VAL A 338 -17.80 -33.32 -16.02
CA VAL A 338 -18.81 -33.49 -17.09
C VAL A 338 -18.20 -33.68 -18.49
N ARG A 339 -17.00 -34.24 -18.59
CA ARG A 339 -16.29 -34.49 -19.86
C ARG A 339 -17.10 -35.32 -20.84
N GLN A 340 -17.89 -36.28 -20.34
CA GLN A 340 -18.68 -37.20 -21.13
C GLN A 340 -19.93 -36.58 -21.79
N TYR A 341 -20.33 -35.40 -21.37
CA TYR A 341 -21.51 -34.70 -21.92
C TYR A 341 -21.08 -33.72 -23.02
N THR A 342 -22.01 -33.34 -23.90
CA THR A 342 -21.78 -32.43 -25.03
C THR A 342 -22.92 -31.43 -25.19
N GLY A 343 -22.70 -30.41 -26.03
CA GLY A 343 -23.74 -29.46 -26.40
C GLY A 343 -24.20 -28.52 -25.28
N GLN A 344 -25.44 -28.09 -25.32
CA GLN A 344 -26.03 -27.13 -24.37
C GLN A 344 -26.21 -27.73 -22.99
N GLU A 345 -26.49 -29.02 -22.90
CA GLU A 345 -26.63 -29.73 -21.64
C GLU A 345 -25.33 -29.66 -20.84
N ARG A 346 -24.19 -29.92 -21.46
CA ARG A 346 -22.86 -29.78 -20.81
C ARG A 346 -22.62 -28.37 -20.29
N LYS A 347 -22.97 -27.33 -21.08
CA LYS A 347 -22.81 -25.94 -20.66
C LYS A 347 -23.65 -25.61 -19.41
N ASN A 348 -24.89 -26.06 -19.36
CA ASN A 348 -25.78 -25.86 -18.23
C ASN A 348 -25.28 -26.57 -16.97
N MET A 349 -24.80 -27.82 -17.12
CA MET A 349 -24.21 -28.59 -16.01
C MET A 349 -22.94 -27.91 -15.47
N ILE A 350 -22.03 -27.46 -16.34
CA ILE A 350 -20.83 -26.73 -15.92
C ILE A 350 -21.20 -25.46 -15.13
N ALA A 351 -22.16 -24.67 -15.65
CA ALA A 351 -22.57 -23.45 -14.96
C ALA A 351 -23.16 -23.74 -13.57
N HIS A 352 -23.97 -24.76 -13.43
CA HIS A 352 -24.54 -25.17 -12.14
C HIS A 352 -23.49 -25.72 -11.19
N LEU A 353 -22.59 -26.56 -11.68
CA LEU A 353 -21.46 -27.10 -10.89
C LEU A 353 -20.53 -25.98 -10.42
N LYS A 354 -20.15 -25.06 -11.31
CA LYS A 354 -19.31 -23.89 -10.92
C LYS A 354 -19.95 -23.07 -9.82
N TYR A 355 -21.25 -22.79 -9.92
CA TYR A 355 -21.97 -22.08 -8.89
C TYR A 355 -21.96 -22.82 -7.54
N THR A 356 -22.24 -24.13 -7.55
CA THR A 356 -22.24 -24.95 -6.34
C THR A 356 -20.84 -25.07 -5.74
N LEU A 357 -19.82 -25.31 -6.57
CA LEU A 357 -18.44 -25.40 -6.13
C LEU A 357 -17.93 -24.07 -5.56
N ARG A 358 -18.35 -22.93 -6.15
CA ARG A 358 -18.02 -21.61 -5.62
C ARG A 358 -18.57 -21.41 -4.21
N ILE A 359 -19.82 -21.80 -3.95
CA ILE A 359 -20.42 -21.74 -2.61
C ILE A 359 -19.63 -22.61 -1.64
N LEU A 360 -19.33 -23.85 -2.00
CA LEU A 360 -18.57 -24.76 -1.15
C LEU A 360 -17.14 -24.28 -0.91
N LYS A 361 -16.47 -23.75 -1.94
CA LYS A 361 -15.09 -23.31 -1.88
C LYS A 361 -14.90 -22.04 -1.03
N PHE A 362 -15.86 -21.11 -1.07
CA PHE A 362 -15.70 -19.79 -0.45
C PHE A 362 -16.72 -19.51 0.65
N TYR A 363 -17.99 -19.80 0.45
CA TYR A 363 -19.06 -19.33 1.34
C TYR A 363 -19.40 -20.28 2.49
N THR A 364 -18.79 -21.47 2.52
CA THR A 364 -18.90 -22.44 3.61
C THR A 364 -17.55 -23.00 4.05
N ASN A 365 -16.46 -22.43 3.54
CA ASN A 365 -15.09 -22.87 3.86
C ASN A 365 -14.49 -21.98 4.95
N ASN A 366 -13.92 -22.62 5.97
CA ASN A 366 -13.34 -21.98 7.14
C ASN A 366 -11.81 -22.10 7.22
N ASP A 367 -11.08 -22.49 6.13
CA ASP A 367 -9.62 -22.69 6.17
C ASP A 367 -8.85 -21.44 6.61
N PHE A 368 -9.29 -20.25 6.13
CA PHE A 368 -8.72 -18.95 6.49
C PHE A 368 -9.73 -18.04 7.18
N ALA A 369 -10.71 -18.64 7.89
CA ALA A 369 -11.77 -17.90 8.54
C ALA A 369 -11.39 -17.49 9.96
N PHE A 370 -11.19 -16.20 10.19
CA PHE A 370 -11.05 -15.61 11.52
C PHE A 370 -12.38 -15.52 12.27
N LYS A 371 -13.50 -15.54 11.54
CA LYS A 371 -14.88 -15.69 12.02
C LYS A 371 -15.56 -16.76 11.17
N ASP A 372 -16.49 -17.49 11.77
CA ASP A 372 -17.23 -18.53 11.04
C ASP A 372 -17.87 -18.01 9.76
N VAL A 373 -17.63 -18.74 8.67
CA VAL A 373 -18.16 -18.44 7.34
C VAL A 373 -19.15 -19.53 6.95
N HIS A 374 -20.43 -19.14 6.78
CA HIS A 374 -21.49 -20.03 6.30
C HIS A 374 -22.44 -19.35 5.30
N ASN A 375 -22.09 -18.17 4.82
CA ASN A 375 -22.78 -17.47 3.72
C ASN A 375 -21.87 -16.41 3.11
N GLU A 376 -22.33 -15.80 1.99
CA GLU A 376 -21.59 -14.78 1.26
C GLU A 376 -21.28 -13.53 2.10
N GLN A 377 -22.21 -13.07 2.94
CA GLN A 377 -21.99 -11.89 3.79
C GLN A 377 -20.85 -12.11 4.77
N LEU A 378 -20.85 -13.24 5.47
CA LEU A 378 -19.79 -13.59 6.42
C LEU A 378 -18.46 -13.85 5.73
N PHE A 379 -18.49 -14.42 4.51
CA PHE A 379 -17.31 -14.54 3.67
C PHE A 379 -16.70 -13.16 3.35
N LEU A 380 -17.50 -12.18 2.96
CA LEU A 380 -17.00 -10.82 2.68
C LEU A 380 -16.45 -10.13 3.94
N GLN A 381 -17.11 -10.30 5.10
CA GLN A 381 -16.61 -9.78 6.36
C GLN A 381 -15.27 -10.43 6.74
N ASN A 382 -15.17 -11.76 6.63
CA ASN A 382 -13.93 -12.47 6.87
C ASN A 382 -12.84 -12.07 5.85
N GLY A 383 -13.20 -11.86 4.59
CA GLY A 383 -12.30 -11.43 3.53
C GLY A 383 -11.58 -10.13 3.86
N LYS A 384 -12.29 -9.16 4.48
CA LYS A 384 -11.69 -7.93 4.99
C LYS A 384 -10.60 -8.25 6.03
N ILE A 385 -10.91 -9.06 7.02
CA ILE A 385 -9.96 -9.45 8.08
C ILE A 385 -8.75 -10.18 7.48
N LEU A 386 -9.00 -11.11 6.57
CA LEU A 386 -7.95 -11.88 5.89
C LEU A 386 -6.99 -10.96 5.13
N VAL A 387 -7.51 -9.97 4.41
CA VAL A 387 -6.69 -8.96 3.71
C VAL A 387 -5.81 -8.19 4.68
N GLU A 388 -6.38 -7.70 5.80
CA GLU A 388 -5.62 -6.95 6.80
C GLU A 388 -4.47 -7.77 7.39
N VAL A 389 -4.73 -9.05 7.68
CA VAL A 389 -3.71 -9.97 8.20
C VAL A 389 -2.66 -10.30 7.13
N VAL A 390 -3.05 -10.57 5.89
CA VAL A 390 -2.10 -10.80 4.79
C VAL A 390 -1.21 -9.57 4.59
N GLN A 391 -1.79 -8.36 4.54
CA GLN A 391 -1.05 -7.10 4.37
C GLN A 391 -0.10 -6.78 5.53
N LEU A 392 -0.40 -7.25 6.73
CA LEU A 392 0.52 -7.12 7.87
C LEU A 392 1.83 -7.89 7.64
N PHE A 393 1.76 -9.05 6.98
CA PHE A 393 2.89 -9.97 6.82
C PHE A 393 3.46 -10.02 5.40
N GLU A 394 2.74 -9.60 4.35
CA GLU A 394 3.14 -9.75 2.94
C GLU A 394 4.51 -9.14 2.62
N LYS A 395 4.87 -8.03 3.29
CA LYS A 395 6.11 -7.28 3.05
C LYS A 395 7.34 -7.90 3.67
N PHE A 396 7.18 -8.88 4.56
CA PHE A 396 8.30 -9.45 5.30
C PHE A 396 8.77 -10.76 4.66
N ARG A 397 10.10 -11.00 4.70
CA ARG A 397 10.72 -12.26 4.33
C ARG A 397 10.75 -13.18 5.56
N ILE A 398 10.34 -14.44 5.38
CA ILE A 398 10.41 -15.43 6.48
C ILE A 398 11.55 -16.44 6.29
N ILE A 399 12.10 -16.57 5.08
CA ILE A 399 13.24 -17.45 4.81
C ILE A 399 14.54 -16.74 5.20
N GLY A 400 15.41 -17.48 5.91
CA GLY A 400 16.68 -17.00 6.44
C GLY A 400 16.81 -17.32 7.92
N SER A 401 18.03 -17.61 8.41
CA SER A 401 18.26 -18.05 9.78
C SER A 401 17.78 -17.04 10.83
N GLU A 402 18.04 -15.76 10.61
CA GLU A 402 17.63 -14.68 11.51
C GLU A 402 16.10 -14.48 11.48
N ASN A 403 15.49 -14.54 10.32
CA ASN A 403 14.04 -14.38 10.16
C ASN A 403 13.26 -15.55 10.77
N LEU A 404 13.76 -16.79 10.65
CA LEU A 404 13.15 -17.97 11.30
C LEU A 404 13.20 -17.87 12.83
N GLN A 405 14.30 -17.37 13.40
CA GLN A 405 14.38 -17.12 14.84
C GLN A 405 13.35 -16.06 15.26
N MET A 406 13.27 -14.94 14.53
CA MET A 406 12.32 -13.88 14.82
C MET A 406 10.87 -14.34 14.64
N LEU A 407 10.59 -15.24 13.70
CA LEU A 407 9.28 -15.87 13.54
C LEU A 407 8.92 -16.75 14.75
N GLY A 408 9.88 -17.53 15.26
CA GLY A 408 9.73 -18.30 16.50
C GLY A 408 9.38 -17.40 17.69
N ASP A 409 10.13 -16.31 17.87
CA ASP A 409 9.89 -15.31 18.92
C ASP A 409 8.52 -14.62 18.76
N LEU A 410 8.08 -14.36 17.51
CA LEU A 410 6.75 -13.83 17.21
C LEU A 410 5.64 -14.78 17.70
N PHE A 411 5.75 -16.07 17.38
CA PHE A 411 4.80 -17.08 17.82
C PHE A 411 4.78 -17.23 19.35
N GLU A 412 5.96 -17.24 19.98
CA GLU A 412 6.04 -17.29 21.44
C GLU A 412 5.39 -16.07 22.09
N GLN A 413 5.58 -14.88 21.56
CA GLN A 413 4.92 -13.66 22.04
C GLN A 413 3.40 -13.72 21.89
N LEU A 414 2.89 -14.18 20.73
CA LEU A 414 1.47 -14.36 20.48
C LEU A 414 0.86 -15.36 21.49
N LEU A 415 1.52 -16.49 21.68
CA LEU A 415 1.08 -17.50 22.66
C LEU A 415 1.12 -16.97 24.10
N SER A 416 2.15 -16.20 24.47
CA SER A 416 2.31 -15.70 25.85
C SER A 416 1.32 -14.59 26.22
N LYS A 417 0.97 -13.71 25.28
CA LYS A 417 0.09 -12.55 25.53
C LYS A 417 -1.40 -12.88 25.55
N GLY A 418 -1.86 -13.87 24.82
CA GLY A 418 -3.29 -14.07 24.60
C GLY A 418 -3.84 -15.45 24.87
N PHE A 419 -3.00 -16.47 25.00
CA PHE A 419 -3.45 -17.85 24.95
C PHE A 419 -3.24 -18.64 26.24
N LYS A 420 -2.62 -18.03 27.27
CA LYS A 420 -2.33 -18.66 28.57
C LYS A 420 -3.54 -18.83 29.47
N GLN A 421 -4.76 -18.48 29.08
CA GLN A 421 -5.93 -18.58 29.98
C GLN A 421 -6.70 -19.88 29.91
N ASN A 422 -6.42 -20.77 28.97
CA ASN A 422 -7.05 -22.10 28.94
C ASN A 422 -6.00 -23.19 28.70
N GLU A 423 -5.54 -23.75 29.80
CA GLU A 423 -4.94 -25.08 30.02
C GLU A 423 -3.93 -25.65 29.02
N GLY A 424 -2.70 -25.80 29.52
CA GLY A 424 -1.83 -26.98 29.47
C GLY A 424 -1.44 -27.58 28.11
N GLN A 425 -0.16 -27.43 27.79
CA GLN A 425 0.60 -28.09 26.72
C GLN A 425 0.41 -27.56 25.30
N PHE A 426 1.07 -26.46 25.03
CA PHE A 426 1.38 -26.08 23.67
C PHE A 426 2.74 -26.62 23.28
N PHE A 427 2.79 -27.33 22.15
CA PHE A 427 4.05 -27.67 21.52
C PHE A 427 4.71 -26.40 21.02
N THR A 428 5.80 -26.01 21.66
CA THR A 428 6.73 -25.07 21.07
C THR A 428 7.31 -25.76 19.84
N PRO A 429 7.26 -25.19 18.62
CA PRO A 429 8.04 -25.73 17.53
C PRO A 429 9.51 -25.62 17.93
N VAL A 430 10.12 -26.72 18.32
CA VAL A 430 11.55 -26.73 18.57
C VAL A 430 12.22 -26.52 17.21
N PRO A 431 13.24 -25.65 17.08
CA PRO A 431 13.98 -25.46 15.84
C PRO A 431 14.49 -26.76 15.20
N ASP A 432 14.69 -27.79 16.02
CA ASP A 432 15.14 -29.13 15.58
C ASP A 432 14.06 -30.02 14.94
N SER A 433 12.79 -29.61 14.93
CA SER A 433 11.71 -30.34 14.24
C SER A 433 11.52 -29.95 12.78
N PHE A 434 12.22 -28.94 12.28
CA PHE A 434 12.29 -28.66 10.85
C PHE A 434 13.29 -29.64 10.20
N PRO A 435 12.92 -30.29 9.09
CA PRO A 435 13.85 -31.21 8.41
C PRO A 435 15.15 -30.48 8.06
N ASP A 436 16.30 -31.14 8.28
CA ASP A 436 17.64 -30.62 7.97
C ASP A 436 17.84 -30.10 6.53
N ARG A 437 16.87 -30.32 5.64
CA ARG A 437 16.87 -29.82 4.26
C ARG A 437 16.49 -28.34 4.09
N LEU A 438 16.13 -27.63 5.17
CA LEU A 438 15.85 -26.20 5.17
C LEU A 438 17.01 -25.36 5.78
N ARG A 439 18.13 -26.00 6.14
CA ARG A 439 19.38 -25.34 6.48
C ARG A 439 20.18 -25.10 5.19
N ILE A 440 19.80 -24.11 4.42
CA ILE A 440 20.64 -23.52 3.35
C ILE A 440 20.64 -22.02 3.51
#